data_31be5dbbda5811bb1c31d438e0248c55
#
_entry.id   31be5dbbda5811bb1c31d438e0248c55
#
_cell.length_a   1.000
_cell.length_b   1.000
_cell.length_c   1.000
_cell.angle_alpha   90.00
_cell.angle_beta   90.00
_cell.angle_gamma   90.00
#
_symmetry.space_group_name_H-M   'P 1'
#
loop_
_entity.id
_entity.type
_entity.pdbx_description
1 polymer ?
#
loop_
_entity_poly.entity_id
_entity_poly.type
_entity_poly.pdbx_seq_one_letter_code
_entity_poly.pdbx_strand_id
1 'polypeptide(L)'
;MKRKNITKDTIPEGFSISLAIVDFLPVIFFCFAILIFSYRASLYSYPIILGAIMAIISGLIKVLWKIIAALKKKNVWWMFVQMRIIFPIGFSKIIFGMIKEYKSYSSYIYSVSFINKLFFYLFVFGMILMSIFALTLDQSNPKSNWIEQITNSIAMVCLCFAAWI
;
A
#
# COMPACT_ATOMS: atom_id res chain seq x y z
N MET A 1 -23.16 -12.50 0.51
CA MET A 1 -22.23 -13.24 1.39
C MET A 1 -21.89 -12.32 2.57
N LYS A 2 -22.11 -12.73 3.84
CA LYS A 2 -21.76 -11.89 4.98
C LYS A 2 -20.23 -11.82 5.12
N ARG A 3 -19.67 -10.61 5.11
CA ARG A 3 -18.25 -10.35 5.35
C ARG A 3 -17.85 -10.96 6.71
N LYS A 4 -16.89 -11.88 6.73
CA LYS A 4 -16.24 -12.33 7.96
C LYS A 4 -14.99 -11.47 8.18
N ASN A 5 -15.01 -10.68 9.25
CA ASN A 5 -13.83 -9.94 9.67
C ASN A 5 -12.89 -10.89 10.42
N ILE A 6 -11.59 -10.74 10.20
CA ILE A 6 -10.58 -11.40 11.04
C ILE A 6 -10.72 -10.82 12.45
N THR A 7 -10.96 -11.69 13.42
CA THR A 7 -11.04 -11.35 14.85
C THR A 7 -9.77 -11.78 15.57
N LYS A 8 -9.62 -11.40 16.83
CA LYS A 8 -8.45 -11.75 17.65
C LYS A 8 -8.25 -13.27 17.74
N ASP A 9 -9.35 -14.02 17.78
CA ASP A 9 -9.35 -15.48 18.00
C ASP A 9 -9.42 -16.28 16.69
N THR A 10 -9.64 -15.62 15.55
CA THR A 10 -9.68 -16.29 14.26
C THR A 10 -8.27 -16.39 13.65
N ILE A 11 -7.85 -17.61 13.38
CA ILE A 11 -6.69 -17.88 12.53
C ILE A 11 -7.20 -17.85 11.09
N PRO A 12 -6.69 -16.95 10.22
CA PRO A 12 -7.13 -16.93 8.84
C PRO A 12 -6.76 -18.23 8.13
N GLU A 13 -7.78 -18.99 7.72
CA GLU A 13 -7.57 -20.19 6.93
C GLU A 13 -7.06 -19.82 5.52
N GLY A 14 -6.13 -20.60 4.98
CA GLY A 14 -5.62 -20.43 3.62
C GLY A 14 -4.56 -19.34 3.43
N PHE A 15 -4.01 -18.76 4.47
CA PHE A 15 -2.78 -17.95 4.35
C PHE A 15 -1.60 -18.86 4.03
N SER A 16 -0.92 -18.56 2.92
CA SER A 16 0.27 -19.26 2.44
C SER A 16 1.48 -18.33 2.42
N ILE A 17 2.66 -18.90 2.41
CA ILE A 17 3.90 -18.13 2.22
C ILE A 17 3.87 -17.40 0.88
N SER A 18 3.34 -18.03 -0.18
CA SER A 18 3.18 -17.42 -1.50
C SER A 18 2.34 -16.13 -1.43
N LEU A 19 1.23 -16.15 -0.66
CA LEU A 19 0.39 -14.96 -0.46
C LEU A 19 1.15 -13.85 0.28
N ALA A 20 1.99 -14.21 1.26
CA ALA A 20 2.82 -13.25 1.98
C ALA A 20 3.90 -12.62 1.09
N ILE A 21 4.51 -13.41 0.19
CA ILE A 21 5.48 -12.91 -0.81
C ILE A 21 4.80 -11.92 -1.76
N VAL A 22 3.61 -12.25 -2.26
CA VAL A 22 2.86 -11.33 -3.14
C VAL A 22 2.45 -10.05 -2.39
N ASP A 23 2.10 -10.15 -1.11
CA ASP A 23 1.80 -8.97 -0.28
C ASP A 23 3.04 -8.08 0.01
N PHE A 24 4.23 -8.62 -0.19
CA PHE A 24 5.48 -7.85 -0.08
C PHE A 24 5.75 -6.98 -1.32
N LEU A 25 5.29 -7.40 -2.51
CA LEU A 25 5.50 -6.65 -3.76
C LEU A 25 4.99 -5.22 -3.71
N PRO A 26 3.75 -4.93 -3.24
CA PRO A 26 3.27 -3.55 -3.08
C PRO A 26 4.19 -2.68 -2.23
N VAL A 27 4.77 -3.24 -1.16
CA VAL A 27 5.68 -2.50 -0.28
C VAL A 27 6.97 -2.13 -1.01
N ILE A 28 7.53 -3.06 -1.78
CA ILE A 28 8.73 -2.83 -2.61
C ILE A 28 8.46 -1.73 -3.64
N PHE A 29 7.38 -1.89 -4.42
CA PHE A 29 7.04 -0.91 -5.45
C PHE A 29 6.72 0.47 -4.87
N PHE A 30 6.06 0.53 -3.71
CA PHE A 30 5.83 1.79 -3.01
C PHE A 30 7.16 2.45 -2.59
N CYS A 31 8.14 1.69 -2.07
CA CYS A 31 9.48 2.20 -1.76
C CYS A 31 10.13 2.82 -3.00
N PHE A 32 10.15 2.09 -4.11
CA PHE A 32 10.73 2.59 -5.36
C PHE A 32 10.00 3.85 -5.85
N ALA A 33 8.68 3.83 -5.87
CA ALA A 33 7.89 4.98 -6.32
C ALA A 33 8.18 6.24 -5.49
N ILE A 34 8.23 6.13 -4.17
CA ILE A 34 8.54 7.26 -3.27
C ILE A 34 9.97 7.76 -3.50
N LEU A 35 10.95 6.88 -3.63
CA LEU A 35 12.34 7.28 -3.88
C LEU A 35 12.48 8.03 -5.21
N ILE A 36 11.90 7.48 -6.29
CA ILE A 36 11.96 8.10 -7.62
C ILE A 36 11.24 9.45 -7.60
N PHE A 37 10.04 9.50 -7.04
CA PHE A 37 9.24 10.72 -6.97
C PHE A 37 9.94 11.79 -6.12
N SER A 38 10.46 11.43 -4.96
CA SER A 38 11.21 12.37 -4.11
C SER A 38 12.43 12.93 -4.82
N TYR A 39 13.18 12.08 -5.53
CA TYR A 39 14.35 12.52 -6.30
C TYR A 39 13.98 13.47 -7.44
N ARG A 40 12.97 13.12 -8.25
CA ARG A 40 12.57 13.91 -9.43
C ARG A 40 11.86 15.20 -9.09
N ALA A 41 11.00 15.18 -8.08
CA ALA A 41 10.24 16.35 -7.65
C ALA A 41 10.96 17.18 -6.58
N SER A 42 12.18 16.78 -6.19
CA SER A 42 12.96 17.41 -5.10
C SER A 42 12.18 17.50 -3.78
N LEU A 43 11.34 16.49 -3.51
CA LEU A 43 10.43 16.44 -2.36
C LEU A 43 11.07 15.70 -1.20
N TYR A 44 11.91 16.39 -0.44
CA TYR A 44 12.59 15.82 0.74
C TYR A 44 12.05 16.38 2.05
N SER A 45 10.80 16.85 2.07
CA SER A 45 10.24 17.39 3.29
C SER A 45 10.03 16.32 4.37
N TYR A 46 10.25 16.70 5.62
CA TYR A 46 10.12 15.82 6.77
C TYR A 46 8.76 15.06 6.83
N PRO A 47 7.60 15.69 6.57
CA PRO A 47 6.33 14.96 6.59
C PRO A 47 6.25 13.84 5.54
N ILE A 48 6.81 14.05 4.33
CA ILE A 48 6.80 13.05 3.25
C ILE A 48 7.68 11.86 3.63
N ILE A 49 8.89 12.13 4.09
CA ILE A 49 9.85 11.08 4.48
C ILE A 49 9.28 10.27 5.66
N LEU A 50 8.83 10.96 6.71
CA LEU A 50 8.26 10.29 7.87
C LEU A 50 7.01 9.47 7.51
N GLY A 51 6.12 10.02 6.69
CA GLY A 51 4.93 9.33 6.21
C GLY A 51 5.26 8.09 5.38
N ALA A 52 6.26 8.17 4.50
CA ALA A 52 6.73 7.05 3.71
C ALA A 52 7.32 5.94 4.60
N ILE A 53 8.17 6.29 5.56
CA ILE A 53 8.74 5.33 6.52
C ILE A 53 7.63 4.63 7.30
N MET A 54 6.64 5.37 7.82
CA MET A 54 5.51 4.79 8.54
C MET A 54 4.71 3.82 7.67
N ALA A 55 4.41 4.17 6.42
CA ALA A 55 3.69 3.31 5.49
C ALA A 55 4.47 2.02 5.17
N ILE A 56 5.77 2.13 4.91
CA ILE A 56 6.66 1.00 4.62
C ILE A 56 6.75 0.05 5.81
N ILE A 57 7.04 0.56 7.01
CA ILE A 57 7.13 -0.25 8.23
C ILE A 57 5.81 -0.95 8.50
N SER A 58 4.69 -0.25 8.36
CA SER A 58 3.36 -0.82 8.54
C SER A 58 3.09 -1.96 7.54
N GLY A 59 3.48 -1.79 6.27
CA GLY A 59 3.39 -2.83 5.25
C GLY A 59 4.25 -4.05 5.58
N LEU A 60 5.50 -3.85 5.99
CA LEU A 60 6.41 -4.94 6.39
C LEU A 60 5.87 -5.73 7.58
N ILE A 61 5.34 -5.07 8.60
CA ILE A 61 4.72 -5.74 9.76
C ILE A 61 3.52 -6.58 9.32
N LYS A 62 2.71 -6.12 8.37
CA LYS A 62 1.60 -6.90 7.80
C LYS A 62 2.09 -8.16 7.09
N VAL A 63 3.15 -8.04 6.28
CA VAL A 63 3.77 -9.20 5.59
C VAL A 63 4.27 -10.22 6.62
N LEU A 64 5.00 -9.76 7.64
CA LEU A 64 5.47 -10.62 8.74
C LEU A 64 4.30 -11.30 9.46
N TRP A 65 3.21 -10.58 9.72
CA TRP A 65 2.00 -11.17 10.29
C TRP A 65 1.46 -12.32 9.44
N LYS A 66 1.38 -12.17 8.11
CA LYS A 66 0.93 -13.24 7.21
C LYS A 66 1.87 -14.45 7.22
N ILE A 67 3.19 -14.22 7.27
CA ILE A 67 4.18 -15.29 7.38
C ILE A 67 3.99 -16.08 8.70
N ILE A 68 3.81 -15.37 9.82
CA ILE A 68 3.57 -16.00 11.13
C ILE A 68 2.26 -16.79 11.11
N ALA A 69 1.19 -16.22 10.54
CA ALA A 69 -0.09 -16.92 10.41
C ALA A 69 0.01 -18.17 9.53
N ALA A 70 0.77 -18.11 8.44
CA ALA A 70 0.98 -19.24 7.54
C ALA A 70 1.80 -20.36 8.18
N LEU A 71 2.92 -20.03 8.83
CA LEU A 71 3.88 -21.00 9.39
C LEU A 71 3.46 -21.54 10.76
N LYS A 72 3.11 -20.63 11.67
CA LYS A 72 2.86 -20.97 13.09
C LYS A 72 1.39 -21.17 13.42
N LYS A 73 0.49 -20.98 12.45
CA LYS A 73 -0.97 -21.00 12.66
C LYS A 73 -1.41 -20.15 13.86
N LYS A 74 -0.70 -19.04 14.09
CA LYS A 74 -0.95 -18.12 15.21
C LYS A 74 -1.34 -16.74 14.71
N ASN A 75 -2.43 -16.20 15.24
CA ASN A 75 -2.84 -14.84 14.93
C ASN A 75 -2.21 -13.84 15.91
N VAL A 76 -1.28 -13.01 15.43
CA VAL A 76 -0.68 -11.93 16.21
C VAL A 76 -1.48 -10.65 15.92
N TRP A 77 -2.60 -10.50 16.59
CA TRP A 77 -3.64 -9.50 16.33
C TRP A 77 -3.12 -8.06 16.20
N TRP A 78 -2.20 -7.62 17.04
CA TRP A 78 -1.66 -6.27 16.99
C TRP A 78 -0.94 -5.96 15.67
N MET A 79 -0.26 -6.94 15.07
CA MET A 79 0.41 -6.80 13.77
C MET A 79 -0.59 -6.56 12.63
N PHE A 80 -1.79 -7.12 12.75
CA PHE A 80 -2.87 -6.88 11.81
C PHE A 80 -3.52 -5.50 12.00
N VAL A 81 -3.83 -5.14 13.25
CA VAL A 81 -4.56 -3.91 13.58
C VAL A 81 -3.70 -2.66 13.33
N GLN A 82 -2.39 -2.72 13.61
CA GLN A 82 -1.49 -1.57 13.47
C GLN A 82 -1.54 -0.96 12.07
N MET A 83 -1.69 -1.80 11.02
CA MET A 83 -1.78 -1.32 9.65
C MET A 83 -2.99 -0.39 9.42
N ARG A 84 -4.11 -0.66 10.09
CA ARG A 84 -5.32 0.17 9.99
C ARG A 84 -5.16 1.54 10.61
N ILE A 85 -4.14 1.74 11.44
CA ILE A 85 -3.86 2.99 12.16
C ILE A 85 -2.63 3.68 11.56
N ILE A 86 -1.50 2.97 11.50
CA ILE A 86 -0.22 3.56 11.12
C ILE A 86 -0.18 3.91 9.63
N PHE A 87 -0.72 3.05 8.75
CA PHE A 87 -0.71 3.30 7.31
C PHE A 87 -1.51 4.56 6.93
N PRO A 88 -2.76 4.77 7.36
CA PRO A 88 -3.49 6.00 7.09
C PRO A 88 -2.82 7.26 7.65
N ILE A 89 -2.22 7.18 8.84
CA ILE A 89 -1.47 8.31 9.42
C ILE A 89 -0.25 8.63 8.54
N GLY A 90 0.51 7.61 8.14
CA GLY A 90 1.65 7.77 7.24
C GLY A 90 1.25 8.39 5.91
N PHE A 91 0.18 7.89 5.30
CA PHE A 91 -0.34 8.40 4.05
C PHE A 91 -0.85 9.85 4.15
N SER A 92 -1.54 10.20 5.23
CA SER A 92 -1.97 11.59 5.52
C SER A 92 -0.78 12.55 5.66
N LYS A 93 0.33 12.08 6.24
CA LYS A 93 1.57 12.88 6.32
C LYS A 93 2.19 13.12 4.95
N ILE A 94 2.18 12.13 4.07
CA ILE A 94 2.64 12.29 2.67
C ILE A 94 1.80 13.34 1.97
N ILE A 95 0.46 13.23 2.03
CA ILE A 95 -0.47 14.20 1.42
C ILE A 95 -0.24 15.60 1.98
N PHE A 96 -0.13 15.74 3.30
CA PHE A 96 0.15 17.03 3.94
C PHE A 96 1.47 17.64 3.46
N GLY A 97 2.53 16.82 3.38
CA GLY A 97 3.82 17.26 2.86
C GLY A 97 3.74 17.69 1.40
N MET A 98 3.00 16.94 0.56
CA MET A 98 2.77 17.33 -0.83
C MET A 98 2.01 18.65 -0.95
N ILE A 99 0.97 18.88 -0.15
CA ILE A 99 0.24 20.14 -0.15
C ILE A 99 1.16 21.30 0.26
N LYS A 100 1.97 21.10 1.30
CA LYS A 100 2.92 22.11 1.78
C LYS A 100 3.97 22.48 0.72
N GLU A 101 4.46 21.49 -0.02
CA GLU A 101 5.50 21.65 -1.03
C GLU A 101 4.94 21.89 -2.45
N TYR A 102 3.63 22.16 -2.58
CA TYR A 102 2.95 22.23 -3.88
C TYR A 102 3.65 23.15 -4.88
N LYS A 103 4.16 24.29 -4.46
CA LYS A 103 4.88 25.24 -5.33
C LYS A 103 6.17 24.64 -5.90
N SER A 104 6.88 23.82 -5.11
CA SER A 104 8.13 23.19 -5.52
C SER A 104 7.92 22.14 -6.63
N TYR A 105 6.87 21.30 -6.52
CA TYR A 105 6.66 20.23 -7.49
C TYR A 105 5.61 20.51 -8.56
N SER A 106 4.90 21.63 -8.48
CA SER A 106 3.88 21.98 -9.49
C SER A 106 4.45 22.07 -10.90
N SER A 107 5.64 22.65 -11.07
CA SER A 107 6.35 22.68 -12.34
C SER A 107 6.67 21.26 -12.86
N TYR A 108 7.07 20.36 -11.98
CA TYR A 108 7.28 18.95 -12.32
C TYR A 108 5.98 18.29 -12.81
N ILE A 109 4.85 18.47 -12.12
CA ILE A 109 3.56 17.89 -12.52
C ILE A 109 3.13 18.40 -13.90
N TYR A 110 3.37 19.67 -14.20
CA TYR A 110 3.02 20.23 -15.52
C TYR A 110 3.93 19.66 -16.64
N SER A 111 5.19 19.40 -16.35
CA SER A 111 6.16 18.83 -17.30
C SER A 111 6.00 17.33 -17.54
N VAL A 112 5.26 16.64 -16.65
CA VAL A 112 5.06 15.18 -16.71
C VAL A 112 4.28 14.78 -17.97
N SER A 113 4.74 13.74 -18.66
CA SER A 113 4.15 13.24 -19.91
C SER A 113 2.71 12.75 -19.71
N PHE A 114 1.94 12.67 -20.79
CA PHE A 114 0.59 12.10 -20.77
C PHE A 114 0.58 10.65 -20.25
N ILE A 115 1.60 9.87 -20.61
CA ILE A 115 1.73 8.47 -20.19
C ILE A 115 1.84 8.35 -18.67
N ASN A 116 2.63 9.21 -18.03
CA ASN A 116 2.75 9.21 -16.55
C ASN A 116 1.44 9.57 -15.87
N LYS A 117 0.72 10.54 -16.41
CA LYS A 117 -0.61 10.92 -15.90
C LYS A 117 -1.57 9.75 -16.01
N LEU A 118 -1.54 9.00 -17.13
CA LEU A 118 -2.33 7.78 -17.31
C LEU A 118 -2.02 6.73 -16.23
N PHE A 119 -0.73 6.44 -16.00
CA PHE A 119 -0.33 5.50 -14.96
C PHE A 119 -0.73 5.97 -13.55
N PHE A 120 -0.67 7.27 -13.28
CA PHE A 120 -1.15 7.82 -12.03
C PHE A 120 -2.67 7.62 -11.86
N TYR A 121 -3.47 7.85 -12.91
CA TYR A 121 -4.91 7.58 -12.86
C TYR A 121 -5.23 6.10 -12.66
N LEU A 122 -4.48 5.19 -13.29
CA LEU A 122 -4.61 3.75 -13.07
C LEU A 122 -4.27 3.37 -11.63
N PHE A 123 -3.24 3.97 -11.04
CA PHE A 123 -2.94 3.80 -9.62
C PHE A 123 -4.10 4.26 -8.73
N VAL A 124 -4.64 5.46 -8.95
CA VAL A 124 -5.78 5.99 -8.18
C VAL A 124 -6.99 5.07 -8.31
N PHE A 125 -7.30 4.61 -9.51
CA PHE A 125 -8.37 3.64 -9.76
C PHE A 125 -8.15 2.32 -8.99
N GLY A 126 -6.93 1.80 -9.01
CA GLY A 126 -6.55 0.60 -8.23
C GLY A 126 -6.74 0.81 -6.73
N MET A 127 -6.40 1.98 -6.19
CA MET A 127 -6.62 2.30 -4.76
C MET A 127 -8.11 2.42 -4.40
N ILE A 128 -8.94 2.93 -5.31
CA ILE A 128 -10.40 2.94 -5.15
C ILE A 128 -10.93 1.50 -5.12
N LEU A 129 -10.51 0.64 -6.05
CA LEU A 129 -10.88 -0.78 -6.05
C LEU A 129 -10.46 -1.47 -4.75
N MET A 130 -9.25 -1.21 -4.25
CA MET A 130 -8.78 -1.75 -2.97
C MET A 130 -9.67 -1.32 -1.80
N SER A 131 -10.14 -0.07 -1.80
CA SER A 131 -11.06 0.44 -0.79
C SER A 131 -12.42 -0.28 -0.85
N ILE A 132 -12.94 -0.53 -2.06
CA ILE A 132 -14.17 -1.30 -2.27
C ILE A 132 -13.97 -2.75 -1.80
N PHE A 133 -12.87 -3.40 -2.16
CA PHE A 133 -12.56 -4.77 -1.74
C PHE A 133 -12.45 -4.89 -0.21
N ALA A 134 -11.81 -3.91 0.44
CA ALA A 134 -11.72 -3.87 1.89
C ALA A 134 -13.10 -3.81 2.58
N LEU A 135 -14.12 -3.28 1.90
CA LEU A 135 -15.49 -3.19 2.40
C LEU A 135 -16.36 -4.39 2.01
N THR A 136 -16.11 -5.03 0.87
CA THR A 136 -17.02 -6.03 0.26
C THR A 136 -16.50 -7.45 0.34
N LEU A 137 -15.19 -7.66 0.23
CA LEU A 137 -14.60 -9.00 0.20
C LEU A 137 -14.48 -9.62 1.59
N ASP A 138 -14.63 -10.93 1.65
CA ASP A 138 -14.40 -11.72 2.86
C ASP A 138 -12.90 -11.92 3.08
N GLN A 139 -12.35 -11.24 4.07
CA GLN A 139 -10.92 -11.29 4.41
C GLN A 139 -10.46 -12.66 4.96
N SER A 140 -11.38 -13.53 5.35
CA SER A 140 -11.04 -14.90 5.76
C SER A 140 -10.88 -15.85 4.57
N ASN A 141 -11.34 -15.45 3.36
CA ASN A 141 -11.31 -16.28 2.16
C ASN A 141 -9.95 -16.09 1.42
N PRO A 142 -9.20 -17.18 1.15
CA PRO A 142 -7.95 -17.12 0.40
C PRO A 142 -8.07 -16.46 -0.97
N LYS A 143 -9.14 -16.75 -1.73
CA LYS A 143 -9.36 -16.17 -3.06
C LYS A 143 -9.51 -14.64 -3.00
N SER A 144 -10.27 -14.15 -2.02
CA SER A 144 -10.43 -12.70 -1.79
C SER A 144 -9.09 -12.03 -1.50
N ASN A 145 -8.26 -12.65 -0.65
CA ASN A 145 -6.93 -12.15 -0.34
C ASN A 145 -6.00 -12.11 -1.57
N TRP A 146 -6.06 -13.11 -2.45
CA TRP A 146 -5.29 -13.10 -3.68
C TRP A 146 -5.73 -11.97 -4.61
N ILE A 147 -7.04 -11.76 -4.81
CA ILE A 147 -7.58 -10.66 -5.62
C ILE A 147 -7.10 -9.31 -5.08
N GLU A 148 -7.22 -9.09 -3.76
CA GLU A 148 -6.73 -7.85 -3.13
C GLU A 148 -5.23 -7.64 -3.38
N GLN A 149 -4.40 -8.65 -3.19
CA GLN A 149 -2.95 -8.49 -3.30
C GLN A 149 -2.49 -8.28 -4.75
N ILE A 150 -3.07 -8.99 -5.69
CA ILE A 150 -2.76 -8.80 -7.12
C ILE A 150 -3.16 -7.38 -7.56
N THR A 151 -4.38 -6.93 -7.20
CA THR A 151 -4.84 -5.58 -7.53
C THR A 151 -3.94 -4.51 -6.91
N ASN A 152 -3.57 -4.68 -5.64
CA ASN A 152 -2.67 -3.76 -4.95
C ASN A 152 -1.28 -3.73 -5.61
N SER A 153 -0.74 -4.90 -5.98
CA SER A 153 0.55 -4.99 -6.68
C SER A 153 0.53 -4.26 -8.02
N ILE A 154 -0.52 -4.47 -8.82
CA ILE A 154 -0.68 -3.77 -10.10
C ILE A 154 -0.80 -2.25 -9.89
N ALA A 155 -1.58 -1.81 -8.91
CA ALA A 155 -1.71 -0.38 -8.60
C ALA A 155 -0.34 0.23 -8.22
N MET A 156 0.46 -0.45 -7.40
CA MET A 156 1.79 0.05 -7.01
C MET A 156 2.80 0.03 -8.15
N VAL A 157 2.72 -0.94 -9.07
CA VAL A 157 3.51 -0.93 -10.32
C VAL A 157 3.13 0.29 -11.16
N CYS A 158 1.84 0.60 -11.31
CA CYS A 158 1.41 1.81 -12.01
C CYS A 158 1.95 3.08 -11.34
N LEU A 159 1.99 3.13 -10.00
CA LEU A 159 2.60 4.25 -9.27
C LEU A 159 4.10 4.38 -9.58
N CYS A 160 4.84 3.27 -9.65
CA CYS A 160 6.25 3.27 -10.04
C CYS A 160 6.45 3.83 -11.44
N PHE A 161 5.66 3.38 -12.42
CA PHE A 161 5.74 3.91 -13.78
C PHE A 161 5.35 5.40 -13.84
N ALA A 162 4.33 5.81 -13.09
CA ALA A 162 3.96 7.23 -12.97
C ALA A 162 5.11 8.09 -12.44
N ALA A 163 5.93 7.55 -11.54
CA ALA A 163 7.08 8.25 -10.98
C ALA A 163 8.32 8.18 -11.89
N TRP A 164 8.48 7.08 -12.66
CA TRP A 164 9.71 6.79 -13.43
C TRP A 164 9.80 7.56 -14.75
N ILE A 165 8.75 7.55 -15.56
CA ILE A 165 8.74 8.14 -16.90
C ILE A 165 8.57 9.65 -16.81
#